data_69858c183d07fdd70380faeb0624d904
#
_entry.id   69858c183d07fdd70380faeb0624d904
#
_cell.length_a   1.000
_cell.length_b   1.000
_cell.length_c   1.000
_cell.angle_alpha   90.00
_cell.angle_beta   90.00
_cell.angle_gamma   90.00
#
_symmetry.space_group_name_H-M   'P 1'
#
loop_
_entity.id
_entity.type
_entity.pdbx_description
1 polymer ?
#
loop_
_entity_poly.entity_id
_entity_poly.type
_entity_poly.pdbx_seq_one_letter_code
_entity_poly.pdbx_strand_id
1 'polypeptide(L)'
;MYSIQEMCARIGLRTDRGLMRLIKEHYPKPVAVLIAIISAVVITVNIGADLSAVGVVLHDLSGMSAIIGIAITALIIVASTVRFSYRKFAHVLKWLTLSLFSYVLTVFFLNVDWLAALRATLTISLDWSPTTITLVVAILGTTISPYLFFWQANEESEERDEQVDSRGLKRFLVTKHELKQLKEDVFTGM
;
A
#
# COMPACT_ATOMS: atom_id res chain seq x y z
N MET A 1 -4.52 -10.66 5.07
CA MET A 1 -4.53 -9.47 4.20
C MET A 1 -5.25 -9.74 2.89
N TYR A 2 -4.81 -10.69 2.09
CA TYR A 2 -5.38 -11.06 0.79
C TYR A 2 -6.93 -11.07 0.74
N SER A 3 -7.59 -11.81 1.65
CA SER A 3 -9.06 -11.91 1.64
C SER A 3 -9.78 -10.57 1.88
N ILE A 4 -9.21 -9.69 2.71
CA ILE A 4 -9.80 -8.37 2.98
C ILE A 4 -9.59 -7.47 1.76
N GLN A 5 -8.42 -7.48 1.17
CA GLN A 5 -8.11 -6.69 -0.02
C GLN A 5 -8.95 -7.14 -1.22
N GLU A 6 -9.10 -8.46 -1.42
CA GLU A 6 -10.00 -9.02 -2.43
C GLU A 6 -11.46 -8.57 -2.23
N MET A 7 -11.93 -8.52 -0.97
CA MET A 7 -13.27 -8.00 -0.68
C MET A 7 -13.41 -6.53 -1.02
N CYS A 8 -12.42 -5.69 -0.67
CA CYS A 8 -12.42 -4.27 -0.99
C CYS A 8 -12.39 -4.02 -2.50
N ALA A 9 -11.56 -4.76 -3.23
CA ALA A 9 -11.50 -4.70 -4.69
C ALA A 9 -12.85 -5.10 -5.32
N ARG A 10 -13.46 -6.19 -4.86
CA ARG A 10 -14.80 -6.61 -5.31
C ARG A 10 -15.89 -5.59 -5.02
N ILE A 11 -15.79 -4.88 -3.90
CA ILE A 11 -16.71 -3.80 -3.56
C ILE A 11 -16.53 -2.65 -4.55
N GLY A 12 -15.30 -2.18 -4.77
CA GLY A 12 -14.97 -1.14 -5.75
C GLY A 12 -15.50 -1.49 -7.14
N LEU A 13 -15.16 -2.68 -7.63
CA LEU A 13 -15.55 -3.17 -8.95
C LEU A 13 -17.08 -3.27 -9.13
N ARG A 14 -17.82 -3.68 -8.09
CA ARG A 14 -19.28 -3.87 -8.18
C ARG A 14 -20.09 -2.60 -8.00
N THR A 15 -19.58 -1.70 -7.18
CA THR A 15 -20.35 -0.50 -6.79
C THR A 15 -19.95 0.74 -7.59
N ASP A 16 -18.81 0.67 -8.28
CA ASP A 16 -18.23 1.81 -8.99
C ASP A 16 -18.04 3.02 -8.05
N ARG A 17 -17.63 2.71 -6.80
CA ARG A 17 -17.50 3.69 -5.72
C ARG A 17 -16.40 3.32 -4.75
N GLY A 18 -15.65 4.33 -4.31
CA GLY A 18 -14.66 4.15 -3.27
C GLY A 18 -15.28 3.75 -1.92
N LEU A 19 -14.52 2.98 -1.13
CA LEU A 19 -14.96 2.40 0.13
C LEU A 19 -15.49 3.45 1.13
N MET A 20 -14.84 4.62 1.24
CA MET A 20 -15.26 5.69 2.15
C MET A 20 -16.63 6.26 1.78
N ARG A 21 -16.95 6.35 0.49
CA ARG A 21 -18.25 6.80 0.01
C ARG A 21 -19.36 5.82 0.43
N LEU A 22 -19.10 4.53 0.31
CA LEU A 22 -20.03 3.47 0.74
C LEU A 22 -20.24 3.47 2.25
N ILE A 23 -19.19 3.67 3.02
CA ILE A 23 -19.28 3.79 4.48
C ILE A 23 -20.20 4.97 4.84
N LYS A 24 -20.02 6.13 4.19
CA LYS A 24 -20.85 7.32 4.43
C LYS A 24 -22.31 7.11 4.05
N GLU A 25 -22.61 6.29 3.04
CA GLU A 25 -23.97 6.02 2.58
C GLU A 25 -24.70 4.98 3.44
N HIS A 26 -23.97 4.00 4.01
CA HIS A 26 -24.58 2.86 4.72
C HIS A 26 -24.51 2.95 6.25
N TYR A 27 -23.63 3.79 6.79
CA TYR A 27 -23.45 3.93 8.23
C TYR A 27 -23.91 5.30 8.74
N PRO A 28 -24.32 5.42 10.01
CA PRO A 28 -24.66 6.69 10.63
C PRO A 28 -23.48 7.67 10.53
N LYS A 29 -23.78 8.95 10.34
CA LYS A 29 -22.78 10.02 10.21
C LYS A 29 -21.65 9.98 11.24
N PRO A 30 -21.93 9.80 12.57
CA PRO A 30 -20.85 9.79 13.57
C PRO A 30 -19.89 8.62 13.39
N VAL A 31 -20.37 7.45 12.96
CA VAL A 31 -19.52 6.27 12.67
C VAL A 31 -18.65 6.51 11.45
N ALA A 32 -19.23 7.05 10.39
CA ALA A 32 -18.48 7.36 9.17
C ALA A 32 -17.38 8.43 9.44
N VAL A 33 -17.69 9.45 10.22
CA VAL A 33 -16.72 10.48 10.61
C VAL A 33 -15.62 9.91 11.50
N LEU A 34 -15.96 9.05 12.47
CA LEU A 34 -14.98 8.39 13.33
C LEU A 34 -14.00 7.54 12.52
N ILE A 35 -14.51 6.71 11.60
CA ILE A 35 -13.67 5.89 10.71
C ILE A 35 -12.77 6.78 9.86
N ALA A 36 -13.30 7.88 9.30
CA ALA A 36 -12.52 8.81 8.50
C ALA A 36 -11.38 9.44 9.30
N ILE A 37 -11.65 9.90 10.52
CA ILE A 37 -10.62 10.51 11.39
C ILE A 37 -9.54 9.49 11.76
N ILE A 38 -9.94 8.30 12.21
CA ILE A 38 -8.98 7.24 12.58
C ILE A 38 -8.11 6.88 11.35
N SER A 39 -8.73 6.68 10.19
CA SER A 39 -8.00 6.36 8.97
C SER A 39 -7.03 7.49 8.58
N ALA A 40 -7.46 8.75 8.65
CA ALA A 40 -6.61 9.89 8.34
C ALA A 40 -5.39 9.99 9.28
N VAL A 41 -5.60 9.78 10.58
CA VAL A 41 -4.50 9.78 11.58
C VAL A 41 -3.51 8.66 11.27
N VAL A 42 -3.99 7.42 11.07
CA VAL A 42 -3.11 6.27 10.79
C VAL A 42 -2.34 6.47 9.48
N ILE A 43 -2.99 6.96 8.42
CA ILE A 43 -2.33 7.24 7.14
C ILE A 43 -1.26 8.32 7.31
N THR A 44 -1.55 9.39 8.06
CA THR A 44 -0.59 10.47 8.31
C THR A 44 0.63 9.97 9.07
N VAL A 45 0.44 9.12 10.09
CA VAL A 45 1.54 8.51 10.85
C VAL A 45 2.39 7.61 9.94
N ASN A 46 1.77 6.79 9.09
CA ASN A 46 2.49 5.95 8.14
C ASN A 46 3.34 6.77 7.16
N ILE A 47 2.75 7.81 6.54
CA ILE A 47 3.49 8.70 5.64
C ILE A 47 4.66 9.37 6.37
N GLY A 48 4.45 9.79 7.62
CA GLY A 48 5.49 10.37 8.45
C GLY A 48 6.64 9.39 8.72
N ALA A 49 6.34 8.13 9.01
CA ALA A 49 7.31 7.08 9.22
C ALA A 49 8.13 6.79 7.94
N ASP A 50 7.46 6.67 6.79
CA ASP A 50 8.11 6.43 5.51
C ASP A 50 9.03 7.59 5.11
N LEU A 51 8.58 8.84 5.25
CA LEU A 51 9.41 10.02 5.00
C LEU A 51 10.61 10.11 5.94
N SER A 52 10.42 9.73 7.21
CA SER A 52 11.52 9.69 8.19
C SER A 52 12.58 8.67 7.80
N ALA A 53 12.17 7.47 7.35
CA ALA A 53 13.09 6.45 6.87
C ALA A 53 13.91 6.94 5.66
N VAL A 54 13.24 7.58 4.68
CA VAL A 54 13.94 8.18 3.52
C VAL A 54 14.90 9.28 3.97
N GLY A 55 14.51 10.12 4.95
CA GLY A 55 15.36 11.18 5.49
C GLY A 55 16.64 10.65 6.13
N VAL A 56 16.57 9.54 6.88
CA VAL A 56 17.73 8.86 7.47
C VAL A 56 18.65 8.33 6.37
N VAL A 57 18.11 7.63 5.38
CA VAL A 57 18.90 7.10 4.26
C VAL A 57 19.62 8.22 3.49
N LEU A 58 18.94 9.32 3.22
CA LEU A 58 19.54 10.48 2.56
C LEU A 58 20.64 11.12 3.42
N HIS A 59 20.45 11.17 4.73
CA HIS A 59 21.50 11.63 5.65
C HIS A 59 22.74 10.75 5.58
N ASP A 60 22.56 9.44 5.65
CA ASP A 60 23.67 8.48 5.64
C ASP A 60 24.44 8.47 4.31
N LEU A 61 23.76 8.67 3.19
CA LEU A 61 24.36 8.66 1.86
C LEU A 61 25.03 10.00 1.48
N SER A 62 24.46 11.13 1.88
CA SER A 62 24.89 12.46 1.43
C SER A 62 25.48 13.34 2.52
N GLY A 63 25.37 12.96 3.79
CA GLY A 63 25.73 13.80 4.94
C GLY A 63 24.80 14.98 5.17
N MET A 64 23.72 15.09 4.39
CA MET A 64 22.72 16.16 4.51
C MET A 64 21.87 15.96 5.75
N SER A 65 21.36 17.05 6.35
CA SER A 65 20.42 16.94 7.47
C SER A 65 19.19 16.13 7.07
N ALA A 66 18.79 15.15 7.91
CA ALA A 66 17.62 14.31 7.67
C ALA A 66 16.32 15.15 7.46
N ILE A 67 16.18 16.26 8.18
CA ILE A 67 15.03 17.17 8.05
C ILE A 67 14.95 17.77 6.63
N ILE A 68 16.10 18.16 6.06
CA ILE A 68 16.17 18.69 4.70
C ILE A 68 15.82 17.59 3.70
N GLY A 69 16.34 16.38 3.92
CA GLY A 69 16.00 15.20 3.10
C GLY A 69 14.51 14.89 3.09
N ILE A 70 13.86 14.91 4.26
CA ILE A 70 12.41 14.74 4.41
C ILE A 70 11.65 15.83 3.64
N ALA A 71 12.02 17.09 3.82
CA ALA A 71 11.35 18.23 3.18
C ALA A 71 11.45 18.16 1.64
N ILE A 72 12.62 17.86 1.11
CA ILE A 72 12.85 17.71 -0.34
C ILE A 72 12.02 16.54 -0.88
N THR A 73 12.07 15.38 -0.22
CA THR A 73 11.30 14.20 -0.65
C THR A 73 9.80 14.46 -0.63
N ALA A 74 9.29 15.06 0.44
CA ALA A 74 7.88 15.43 0.53
C ALA A 74 7.48 16.39 -0.60
N LEU A 75 8.29 17.40 -0.89
CA LEU A 75 8.05 18.34 -1.98
C LEU A 75 8.01 17.65 -3.35
N ILE A 76 8.96 16.74 -3.60
CA ILE A 76 9.01 15.96 -4.84
C ILE A 76 7.76 15.10 -5.00
N ILE A 77 7.33 14.40 -3.93
CA ILE A 77 6.15 13.55 -3.96
C ILE A 77 4.90 14.40 -4.25
N VAL A 78 4.70 15.49 -3.52
CA VAL A 78 3.54 16.38 -3.73
C VAL A 78 3.56 16.97 -5.13
N ALA A 79 4.69 17.50 -5.59
CA ALA A 79 4.82 18.05 -6.94
C ALA A 79 4.54 17.01 -8.02
N SER A 80 5.03 15.78 -7.83
CA SER A 80 4.81 14.67 -8.76
C SER A 80 3.34 14.26 -8.81
N THR A 81 2.69 14.17 -7.66
CA THR A 81 1.26 13.80 -7.57
C THR A 81 0.36 14.85 -8.22
N VAL A 82 0.69 16.13 -8.07
CA VAL A 82 -0.10 17.23 -8.67
C VAL A 82 0.15 17.34 -10.18
N ARG A 83 1.39 17.09 -10.65
CA ARG A 83 1.78 17.35 -12.03
C ARG A 83 1.55 16.18 -12.98
N PHE A 84 1.66 14.95 -12.48
CA PHE A 84 1.54 13.76 -13.32
C PHE A 84 0.13 13.18 -13.26
N SER A 85 -0.39 12.78 -14.42
CA SER A 85 -1.59 11.94 -14.50
C SER A 85 -1.32 10.60 -13.83
N TYR A 86 -2.34 10.04 -13.18
CA TYR A 86 -2.29 8.75 -12.48
C TYR A 86 -1.59 7.64 -13.29
N ARG A 87 -1.92 7.48 -14.57
CA ARG A 87 -1.27 6.49 -15.45
C ARG A 87 0.25 6.64 -15.55
N LYS A 88 0.74 7.89 -15.70
CA LYS A 88 2.19 8.14 -15.80
C LYS A 88 2.87 7.84 -14.48
N PHE A 89 2.23 8.22 -13.37
CA PHE A 89 2.74 7.97 -12.03
C PHE A 89 2.78 6.46 -11.73
N ALA A 90 1.71 5.72 -12.01
CA ALA A 90 1.64 4.26 -11.86
C ALA A 90 2.70 3.55 -12.71
N HIS A 91 2.96 4.01 -13.93
CA HIS A 91 4.01 3.45 -14.79
C HIS A 91 5.41 3.63 -14.20
N VAL A 92 5.71 4.81 -13.65
CA VAL A 92 6.99 5.07 -12.95
C VAL A 92 7.12 4.19 -11.71
N LEU A 93 6.06 4.08 -10.91
CA LEU A 93 6.05 3.22 -9.72
C LEU A 93 6.29 1.75 -10.07
N LYS A 94 5.70 1.24 -11.15
CA LYS A 94 5.93 -0.11 -11.64
C LYS A 94 7.41 -0.39 -11.92
N TRP A 95 8.12 0.56 -12.53
CA TRP A 95 9.56 0.43 -12.75
C TRP A 95 10.38 0.57 -11.47
N LEU A 96 9.94 1.42 -10.53
CA LEU A 96 10.56 1.51 -9.21
C LEU A 96 10.42 0.22 -8.42
N THR A 97 9.31 -0.50 -8.56
CA THR A 97 9.13 -1.82 -7.91
C THR A 97 10.20 -2.82 -8.35
N LEU A 98 10.72 -2.69 -9.58
CA LEU A 98 11.82 -3.52 -10.04
C LEU A 98 13.10 -3.31 -9.20
N SER A 99 13.29 -2.12 -8.59
CA SER A 99 14.41 -1.85 -7.70
C SER A 99 14.40 -2.73 -6.44
N LEU A 100 13.24 -3.25 -6.03
CA LEU A 100 13.12 -4.18 -4.91
C LEU A 100 13.89 -5.49 -5.16
N PHE A 101 14.12 -5.87 -6.42
CA PHE A 101 14.97 -7.01 -6.75
C PHE A 101 16.42 -6.81 -6.29
N SER A 102 16.86 -5.57 -6.03
CA SER A 102 18.16 -5.30 -5.44
C SER A 102 18.31 -5.96 -4.06
N TYR A 103 17.25 -6.06 -3.28
CA TYR A 103 17.28 -6.77 -1.98
C TYR A 103 17.56 -8.26 -2.17
N VAL A 104 16.95 -8.88 -3.19
CA VAL A 104 17.21 -10.28 -3.53
C VAL A 104 18.66 -10.46 -3.97
N LEU A 105 19.19 -9.56 -4.79
CA LEU A 105 20.58 -9.59 -5.21
C LEU A 105 21.53 -9.41 -4.02
N THR A 106 21.23 -8.50 -3.10
CA THR A 106 22.05 -8.25 -1.91
C THR A 106 22.24 -9.54 -1.08
N VAL A 107 21.21 -10.39 -0.97
CA VAL A 107 21.28 -11.66 -0.24
C VAL A 107 22.34 -12.59 -0.81
N PHE A 108 22.56 -12.58 -2.13
CA PHE A 108 23.59 -13.41 -2.78
C PHE A 108 25.02 -12.88 -2.54
N PHE A 109 25.16 -11.60 -2.23
CA PHE A 109 26.47 -11.01 -1.90
C PHE A 109 26.82 -11.09 -0.41
N LEU A 110 25.83 -11.39 0.43
CA LEU A 110 26.03 -11.57 1.87
C LEU A 110 26.36 -13.05 2.16
N ASN A 111 27.36 -13.28 3.01
CA ASN A 111 27.64 -14.61 3.54
C ASN A 111 26.59 -14.99 4.60
N VAL A 112 25.41 -15.39 4.13
CA VAL A 112 24.29 -15.78 5.00
C VAL A 112 24.42 -17.27 5.35
N ASP A 113 24.44 -17.58 6.64
CA ASP A 113 24.26 -18.96 7.10
C ASP A 113 22.80 -19.37 6.96
N TRP A 114 22.48 -19.94 5.80
CA TRP A 114 21.10 -20.37 5.46
C TRP A 114 20.56 -21.42 6.42
N LEU A 115 21.43 -22.27 6.96
CA LEU A 115 21.00 -23.32 7.89
C LEU A 115 20.61 -22.71 9.24
N ALA A 116 21.40 -21.76 9.74
CA ALA A 116 21.07 -21.02 10.96
C ALA A 116 19.79 -20.18 10.78
N ALA A 117 19.63 -19.49 9.65
CA ALA A 117 18.44 -18.73 9.32
C ALA A 117 17.19 -19.63 9.25
N LEU A 118 17.28 -20.78 8.60
CA LEU A 118 16.18 -21.74 8.51
C LEU A 118 15.82 -22.31 9.88
N ARG A 119 16.82 -22.68 10.68
CA ARG A 119 16.59 -23.14 12.06
C ARG A 119 15.93 -22.07 12.93
N ALA A 120 16.37 -20.82 12.86
CA ALA A 120 15.77 -19.70 13.60
C ALA A 120 14.31 -19.45 13.17
N THR A 121 13.98 -19.62 11.89
CA THR A 121 12.61 -19.48 11.38
C THR A 121 11.72 -20.63 11.85
N LEU A 122 12.24 -21.84 11.96
CA LEU A 122 11.48 -23.03 12.38
C LEU A 122 11.38 -23.15 13.91
N THR A 123 12.40 -22.66 14.63
CA THR A 123 12.41 -22.62 16.10
C THR A 123 11.97 -21.23 16.56
N ILE A 124 10.66 -21.00 16.58
CA ILE A 124 10.11 -19.74 17.09
C ILE A 124 10.26 -19.72 18.61
N SER A 125 11.34 -19.16 19.11
CA SER A 125 11.47 -18.76 20.51
C SER A 125 10.82 -17.39 20.69
N LEU A 126 9.52 -17.36 20.95
CA LEU A 126 8.82 -16.12 21.28
C LEU A 126 9.20 -15.74 22.72
N ASP A 127 10.19 -14.88 22.84
CA ASP A 127 10.40 -14.14 24.07
C ASP A 127 9.37 -13.00 24.12
N TRP A 128 8.42 -13.08 25.06
CA TRP A 128 7.36 -12.09 25.28
C TRP A 128 7.89 -10.82 25.96
N SER A 129 9.10 -10.39 25.61
CA SER A 129 9.62 -9.12 26.10
C SER A 129 8.84 -7.94 25.47
N PRO A 130 8.76 -6.79 26.18
CA PRO A 130 8.15 -5.59 25.62
C PRO A 130 8.75 -5.19 24.27
N THR A 131 10.03 -5.42 24.06
CA THR A 131 10.73 -5.14 22.80
C THR A 131 10.23 -6.01 21.66
N THR A 132 10.06 -7.32 21.90
CA THR A 132 9.54 -8.25 20.89
C THR A 132 8.09 -7.93 20.53
N ILE A 133 7.25 -7.62 21.54
CA ILE A 133 5.87 -7.20 21.29
C ILE A 133 5.83 -5.93 20.45
N THR A 134 6.63 -4.92 20.79
CA THR A 134 6.72 -3.67 20.03
C THR A 134 7.15 -3.93 18.59
N LEU A 135 8.15 -4.80 18.37
CA LEU A 135 8.61 -5.16 17.03
C LEU A 135 7.53 -5.86 16.22
N VAL A 136 6.82 -6.82 16.79
CA VAL A 136 5.71 -7.51 16.14
C VAL A 136 4.58 -6.54 15.79
N VAL A 137 4.21 -5.66 16.70
CA VAL A 137 3.19 -4.61 16.45
C VAL A 137 3.65 -3.66 15.36
N ALA A 138 4.93 -3.26 15.35
CA ALA A 138 5.48 -2.39 14.30
C ALA A 138 5.42 -3.06 12.93
N ILE A 139 5.85 -4.32 12.82
CA ILE A 139 5.79 -5.09 11.56
C ILE A 139 4.34 -5.24 11.09
N LEU A 140 3.43 -5.61 11.98
CA LEU A 140 2.01 -5.72 11.62
C LEU A 140 1.40 -4.37 11.23
N GLY A 141 1.76 -3.30 11.93
CA GLY A 141 1.27 -1.94 11.64
C GLY A 141 1.70 -1.41 10.28
N THR A 142 2.92 -1.71 9.86
CA THR A 142 3.43 -1.30 8.52
C THR A 142 2.85 -2.16 7.39
N THR A 143 2.61 -3.45 7.65
CA THR A 143 2.07 -4.36 6.63
C THR A 143 0.56 -4.28 6.47
N ILE A 144 -0.19 -3.94 7.54
CA ILE A 144 -1.66 -3.86 7.51
C ILE A 144 -2.08 -2.38 7.53
N SER A 145 -1.76 -1.67 6.47
CA SER A 145 -2.09 -0.25 6.37
C SER A 145 -3.49 -0.03 5.81
N PRO A 146 -4.37 0.73 6.52
CA PRO A 146 -5.75 0.95 6.07
C PRO A 146 -5.87 1.61 4.71
N TYR A 147 -4.87 2.41 4.30
CA TYR A 147 -4.88 3.09 3.01
C TYR A 147 -4.94 2.11 1.83
N LEU A 148 -4.34 0.91 1.94
CA LEU A 148 -4.37 -0.10 0.88
C LEU A 148 -5.80 -0.53 0.55
N PHE A 149 -6.67 -0.65 1.53
CA PHE A 149 -8.07 -1.05 1.33
C PHE A 149 -8.89 0.04 0.66
N PHE A 150 -8.68 1.30 1.09
CA PHE A 150 -9.34 2.45 0.48
C PHE A 150 -8.84 2.67 -0.95
N TRP A 151 -7.53 2.55 -1.16
CA TRP A 151 -6.92 2.73 -2.46
C TRP A 151 -7.37 1.65 -3.44
N GLN A 152 -7.33 0.38 -3.05
CA GLN A 152 -7.76 -0.73 -3.90
C GLN A 152 -9.21 -0.55 -4.39
N ALA A 153 -10.13 -0.17 -3.50
CA ALA A 153 -11.51 0.06 -3.89
C ALA A 153 -11.69 1.27 -4.82
N ASN A 154 -10.86 2.31 -4.66
CA ASN A 154 -10.88 3.48 -5.54
C ASN A 154 -10.28 3.16 -6.90
N GLU A 155 -9.15 2.43 -6.94
CA GLU A 155 -8.45 2.04 -8.16
C GLU A 155 -9.36 1.21 -9.07
N GLU A 156 -10.05 0.20 -8.53
CA GLU A 156 -11.02 -0.59 -9.27
C GLU A 156 -12.19 0.24 -9.84
N SER A 157 -12.61 1.26 -9.08
CA SER A 157 -13.65 2.19 -9.53
C SER A 157 -13.14 3.11 -10.65
N GLU A 158 -11.91 3.62 -10.54
CA GLU A 158 -11.29 4.51 -11.54
C GLU A 158 -10.96 3.78 -12.84
N GLU A 159 -10.39 2.56 -12.76
CA GLU A 159 -10.12 1.73 -13.93
C GLU A 159 -11.41 1.42 -14.71
N ARG A 160 -12.49 1.21 -14.00
CA ARG A 160 -13.79 0.94 -14.60
C ARG A 160 -14.40 2.17 -15.26
N ASP A 161 -14.23 3.35 -14.69
CA ASP A 161 -14.66 4.61 -15.30
C ASP A 161 -13.90 4.90 -16.60
N GLU A 162 -12.66 4.44 -16.71
CA GLU A 162 -11.86 4.56 -17.93
C GLU A 162 -12.22 3.52 -19.00
N GLN A 163 -12.79 2.38 -18.64
CA GLN A 163 -13.26 1.34 -19.56
C GLN A 163 -14.67 1.67 -20.09
N VAL A 164 -14.82 2.84 -20.69
CA VAL A 164 -16.03 3.18 -21.43
C VAL A 164 -16.04 2.36 -22.71
N ASP A 165 -17.07 1.53 -22.91
CA ASP A 165 -17.27 0.76 -24.15
C ASP A 165 -17.24 1.71 -25.36
N SER A 166 -16.78 1.19 -26.51
CA SER A 166 -16.73 1.90 -27.79
C SER A 166 -18.07 2.56 -28.21
N ARG A 167 -19.14 2.26 -27.49
CA ARG A 167 -20.48 2.87 -27.65
C ARG A 167 -20.79 3.97 -26.62
N GLY A 168 -19.84 4.33 -25.75
CA GLY A 168 -20.07 5.35 -24.70
C GLY A 168 -20.95 4.88 -23.54
N LEU A 169 -21.26 3.60 -23.45
CA LEU A 169 -22.09 3.02 -22.39
C LEU A 169 -21.22 2.41 -21.31
N LYS A 170 -21.40 2.85 -20.06
CA LYS A 170 -20.78 2.20 -18.89
C LYS A 170 -21.28 0.75 -18.78
N ARG A 171 -20.36 -0.18 -18.66
CA ARG A 171 -20.66 -1.59 -18.50
C ARG A 171 -21.04 -1.86 -17.03
N PHE A 172 -22.34 -1.99 -16.77
CA PHE A 172 -22.85 -2.20 -15.39
C PHE A 172 -22.67 -3.62 -14.85
N LEU A 173 -22.43 -4.61 -15.72
CA LEU A 173 -22.36 -6.01 -15.32
C LEU A 173 -20.91 -6.46 -15.17
N VAL A 174 -20.54 -6.86 -13.97
CA VAL A 174 -19.25 -7.48 -13.67
C VAL A 174 -19.24 -8.91 -14.23
N THR A 175 -18.31 -9.20 -15.12
CA THR A 175 -18.17 -10.52 -15.73
C THR A 175 -17.37 -11.46 -14.82
N LYS A 176 -17.58 -12.78 -14.97
CA LYS A 176 -16.77 -13.79 -14.26
C LYS A 176 -15.28 -13.69 -14.60
N HIS A 177 -14.96 -13.19 -15.80
CA HIS A 177 -13.59 -12.99 -16.26
C HIS A 177 -12.91 -11.85 -15.50
N GLU A 178 -13.58 -10.72 -15.32
CA GLU A 178 -13.09 -9.57 -14.55
C GLU A 178 -12.85 -9.96 -13.08
N LEU A 179 -13.75 -10.73 -12.47
CA LEU A 179 -13.56 -11.24 -11.11
C LEU A 179 -12.37 -12.20 -10.99
N LYS A 180 -12.06 -12.96 -12.05
CA LYS A 180 -10.90 -13.85 -12.07
C LYS A 180 -9.60 -13.05 -12.21
N GLN A 181 -9.57 -12.07 -13.11
CA GLN A 181 -8.44 -11.15 -13.28
C GLN A 181 -8.14 -10.40 -11.99
N LEU A 182 -9.14 -9.77 -11.37
CA LEU A 182 -9.02 -9.10 -10.08
C LEU A 182 -8.40 -10.03 -9.01
N LYS A 183 -8.84 -11.28 -8.96
CA LYS A 183 -8.29 -12.25 -8.02
C LYS A 183 -6.83 -12.59 -8.30
N GLU A 184 -6.46 -12.72 -9.57
CA GLU A 184 -5.08 -12.97 -10.00
C GLU A 184 -4.20 -11.75 -9.71
N ASP A 185 -4.70 -10.52 -9.95
CA ASP A 185 -3.97 -9.27 -9.69
C ASP A 185 -3.73 -9.06 -8.19
N VAL A 186 -4.76 -9.24 -7.35
CA VAL A 186 -4.61 -9.16 -5.88
C VAL A 186 -3.67 -10.24 -5.35
N PHE A 187 -3.68 -11.45 -5.95
CA PHE A 187 -2.78 -12.53 -5.55
C PHE A 187 -1.33 -12.26 -5.96
N THR A 188 -1.12 -11.67 -7.13
CA THR A 188 0.22 -11.39 -7.66
C THR A 188 0.85 -10.15 -7.02
N GLY A 189 0.01 -9.20 -6.58
CA GLY A 189 0.43 -7.95 -5.94
C GLY A 189 0.71 -8.07 -4.44
N MET A 190 0.43 -9.22 -3.83
CA MET A 190 0.68 -9.53 -2.41
C MET A 190 1.75 -10.61 -2.21
#